data_aab8a7ecbb24e58189d73581af3b01e0
#
_entry.id   aab8a7ecbb24e58189d73581af3b01e0
#
_cell.length_a   1.000
_cell.length_b   1.000
_cell.length_c   1.000
_cell.angle_alpha   90.00
_cell.angle_beta   90.00
_cell.angle_gamma   90.00
#
_symmetry.space_group_name_H-M   'P 1'
#
loop_
_entity.id
_entity.type
_entity.pdbx_description
1 polymer ?
#
loop_
_entity_poly.entity_id
_entity_poly.type
_entity_poly.pdbx_seq_one_letter_code
_entity_poly.pdbx_strand_id
1 'polypeptide(L)'
;QFYIMPEAISHHNIVENVVGEAHHVNRAAPAFVREDGKPVPKLFQPLKLRGLTLPNRIFLSPLCQYSAEDGHYTKWIAPLKEVVDFAHSQASTVAPWLSAGAVAPKEQNGWPDNVLAPSAIPWNEHHAKPRAMTLEDIESFKKSYADAVRRAMKAGFDAIEIHAAHGYLLCSFLSPTSNQRTDKYGGSFENRTRLLLETVDLVREIIPETMPLFVRVSGTEWLEEVEEIKESWTSEQTVELGKILAERGVDLMDVSSGGNHPKQHPHAAPGYQAPLSKAVKXAVGDKMALSAVGSIHTGKLANELLEEGLDVIMVGRLFQKNPGVVFSFAEELGVEVNMPNQISTLTLEAXWGWSKRGASQMKTLLDANL
;
A
#
# COMPACT_ATOMS: atom_id res chain seq x y z
N GLN A 1 -34.04 19.42 -8.08
CA GLN A 1 -34.72 18.44 -8.97
C GLN A 1 -33.96 17.11 -8.79
N PHE A 2 -34.61 16.15 -8.08
CA PHE A 2 -34.03 14.82 -7.88
C PHE A 2 -34.33 13.97 -9.11
N TYR A 3 -33.30 13.45 -9.74
CA TYR A 3 -33.47 12.44 -10.78
C TYR A 3 -33.72 11.09 -10.10
N ILE A 4 -34.91 10.55 -10.35
CA ILE A 4 -35.24 9.19 -9.92
C ILE A 4 -34.65 8.25 -10.97
N MET A 5 -33.73 7.43 -10.54
CA MET A 5 -33.20 6.35 -11.38
C MET A 5 -34.33 5.32 -11.64
N PRO A 6 -34.45 4.79 -12.84
CA PRO A 6 -35.45 3.73 -13.09
C PRO A 6 -35.08 2.45 -12.34
N GLU A 7 -36.11 1.67 -12.07
CA GLU A 7 -36.12 0.48 -11.23
C GLU A 7 -35.00 -0.54 -11.53
N ALA A 8 -34.53 -1.06 -10.46
CA ALA A 8 -33.68 -2.25 -10.25
C ALA A 8 -33.18 -2.99 -11.48
N ILE A 9 -31.96 -2.70 -11.85
CA ILE A 9 -31.12 -3.70 -12.55
C ILE A 9 -30.85 -4.78 -11.50
N SER A 10 -31.33 -5.99 -11.74
CA SER A 10 -31.14 -7.08 -10.79
C SER A 10 -29.64 -7.33 -10.58
N HIS A 11 -29.25 -7.59 -9.35
CA HIS A 11 -27.86 -7.89 -8.99
C HIS A 11 -27.23 -9.00 -9.84
N HIS A 12 -28.04 -9.87 -10.43
CA HIS A 12 -27.59 -10.97 -11.29
C HIS A 12 -26.95 -10.46 -12.60
N ASN A 13 -27.51 -9.40 -13.18
CA ASN A 13 -27.03 -8.88 -14.47
C ASN A 13 -25.74 -8.07 -14.37
N ILE A 14 -25.47 -7.53 -13.18
CA ILE A 14 -24.20 -6.79 -12.97
C ILE A 14 -23.02 -7.77 -12.87
N VAL A 15 -23.23 -8.93 -12.22
CA VAL A 15 -22.17 -9.92 -12.03
C VAL A 15 -21.82 -10.63 -13.34
N GLU A 16 -22.81 -10.93 -14.18
CA GLU A 16 -22.57 -11.58 -15.48
C GLU A 16 -21.88 -10.67 -16.49
N ASN A 17 -22.14 -9.36 -16.43
CA ASN A 17 -21.49 -8.41 -17.33
C ASN A 17 -20.08 -7.98 -16.86
N VAL A 18 -19.74 -8.19 -15.59
CA VAL A 18 -18.42 -7.87 -15.07
C VAL A 18 -17.44 -9.06 -15.26
N VAL A 19 -17.97 -10.26 -15.46
CA VAL A 19 -17.16 -11.46 -15.73
C VAL A 19 -16.90 -11.64 -17.24
N GLY A 20 -17.44 -10.74 -18.09
CA GLY A 20 -17.09 -10.71 -19.50
C GLY A 20 -15.70 -10.09 -19.68
N GLU A 21 -14.74 -10.92 -20.04
CA GLU A 21 -13.37 -10.60 -20.46
C GLU A 21 -12.71 -9.45 -19.72
N ALA A 22 -11.71 -9.75 -18.95
CA ALA A 22 -10.79 -8.73 -18.46
C ALA A 22 -10.31 -7.94 -19.68
N HIS A 23 -10.96 -6.81 -19.93
CA HIS A 23 -10.43 -5.85 -20.87
C HIS A 23 -9.16 -5.30 -20.26
N HIS A 24 -8.08 -6.05 -20.40
CA HIS A 24 -6.77 -5.46 -20.33
C HIS A 24 -6.73 -4.41 -21.43
N VAL A 25 -7.27 -3.24 -21.13
CA VAL A 25 -7.03 -2.08 -21.97
C VAL A 25 -5.57 -1.72 -21.73
N ASN A 26 -4.71 -2.55 -22.30
CA ASN A 26 -3.31 -2.22 -22.45
C ASN A 26 -3.23 -1.20 -23.59
N ARG A 27 -3.98 -0.11 -23.43
CA ARG A 27 -3.75 1.07 -24.27
C ARG A 27 -2.38 1.56 -23.85
N ALA A 28 -1.44 1.46 -24.77
CA ALA A 28 -0.17 2.14 -24.63
C ALA A 28 -0.46 3.51 -24.03
N ALA A 29 0.07 3.76 -22.84
CA ALA A 29 -0.15 5.04 -22.19
C ALA A 29 0.19 6.12 -23.19
N PRO A 30 -0.71 7.10 -23.40
CA PRO A 30 -0.40 8.18 -24.32
C PRO A 30 0.93 8.80 -23.87
N ALA A 31 1.83 8.97 -24.81
CA ALA A 31 3.11 9.57 -24.52
C ALA A 31 2.86 10.94 -23.88
N PHE A 32 3.24 11.08 -22.62
CA PHE A 32 3.17 12.36 -21.96
C PHE A 32 4.15 13.30 -22.68
N VAL A 33 3.73 14.50 -23.00
CA VAL A 33 4.54 15.48 -23.72
C VAL A 33 4.69 16.72 -22.86
N ARG A 34 5.86 17.33 -22.92
CA ARG A 34 6.09 18.62 -22.31
C ARG A 34 6.05 19.71 -23.38
N GLU A 35 5.39 20.83 -23.06
CA GLU A 35 5.31 21.98 -23.96
C GLU A 35 6.69 22.61 -24.22
N ASP A 36 7.63 22.49 -23.25
CA ASP A 36 8.98 23.04 -23.35
C ASP A 36 9.98 22.14 -24.08
N GLY A 37 9.52 21.00 -24.61
CA GLY A 37 10.35 20.06 -25.34
C GLY A 37 11.33 19.24 -24.48
N LYS A 38 11.33 19.40 -23.16
CA LYS A 38 12.20 18.63 -22.27
C LYS A 38 11.70 17.21 -22.08
N PRO A 39 12.57 16.28 -21.67
CA PRO A 39 12.14 14.91 -21.39
C PRO A 39 11.03 14.87 -20.32
N VAL A 40 10.11 13.96 -20.49
CA VAL A 40 9.05 13.72 -19.49
C VAL A 40 9.71 13.27 -18.17
N PRO A 41 9.38 13.91 -17.04
CA PRO A 41 9.91 13.51 -15.74
C PRO A 41 9.67 12.02 -15.45
N LYS A 42 10.59 11.40 -14.74
CA LYS A 42 10.54 9.96 -14.42
C LYS A 42 9.21 9.56 -13.76
N LEU A 43 8.64 10.45 -12.95
CA LEU A 43 7.36 10.26 -12.28
C LEU A 43 6.22 9.91 -13.24
N PHE A 44 6.25 10.45 -14.47
CA PHE A 44 5.23 10.26 -15.50
C PHE A 44 5.67 9.28 -16.60
N GLN A 45 6.80 8.59 -16.42
CA GLN A 45 7.22 7.55 -17.34
C GLN A 45 6.65 6.20 -16.91
N PRO A 46 6.30 5.34 -17.86
CA PRO A 46 5.74 4.03 -17.50
C PRO A 46 6.74 3.16 -16.73
N LEU A 47 6.19 2.23 -15.96
CA LEU A 47 6.96 1.22 -15.22
C LEU A 47 6.39 -0.15 -15.56
N LYS A 48 7.23 -1.06 -15.99
CA LYS A 48 6.83 -2.44 -16.26
C LYS A 48 7.28 -3.35 -15.11
N LEU A 49 6.32 -4.08 -14.53
CA LEU A 49 6.58 -5.09 -13.51
C LEU A 49 5.93 -6.39 -14.02
N ARG A 50 6.75 -7.34 -14.43
CA ARG A 50 6.32 -8.61 -15.10
C ARG A 50 5.38 -8.32 -16.28
N GLY A 51 4.16 -8.83 -16.25
CA GLY A 51 3.15 -8.62 -17.29
C GLY A 51 2.39 -7.31 -17.19
N LEU A 52 2.52 -6.59 -16.07
CA LEU A 52 1.79 -5.35 -15.81
C LEU A 52 2.62 -4.14 -16.24
N THR A 53 2.03 -3.26 -17.06
CA THR A 53 2.63 -1.98 -17.42
C THR A 53 1.81 -0.87 -16.78
N LEU A 54 2.43 -0.14 -15.87
CA LEU A 54 1.83 1.00 -15.18
C LEU A 54 2.12 2.27 -15.97
N PRO A 55 1.13 3.15 -16.18
CA PRO A 55 1.33 4.33 -17.04
C PRO A 55 2.19 5.43 -16.40
N ASN A 56 2.32 5.41 -15.08
CA ASN A 56 3.13 6.36 -14.32
C ASN A 56 3.62 5.67 -13.04
N ARG A 57 4.33 6.39 -12.20
CA ARG A 57 4.97 5.82 -11.00
C ARG A 57 4.34 6.34 -9.69
N ILE A 58 3.09 6.82 -9.76
CA ILE A 58 2.36 7.35 -8.60
C ILE A 58 1.31 6.32 -8.18
N PHE A 59 1.43 5.80 -6.96
CA PHE A 59 0.51 4.82 -6.41
C PHE A 59 -0.26 5.41 -5.24
N LEU A 60 -1.54 5.10 -5.15
CA LEU A 60 -2.28 5.34 -3.92
C LEU A 60 -1.82 4.31 -2.88
N SER A 61 -1.15 4.80 -1.85
CA SER A 61 -0.67 3.96 -0.75
C SER A 61 -1.87 3.34 0.00
N PRO A 62 -1.78 2.07 0.44
CA PRO A 62 -2.84 1.49 1.27
C PRO A 62 -3.11 2.35 2.50
N LEU A 63 -4.39 2.62 2.76
CA LEU A 63 -4.86 3.47 3.85
C LEU A 63 -5.99 2.77 4.61
N CYS A 64 -5.88 2.69 5.92
CA CYS A 64 -6.94 2.19 6.77
C CYS A 64 -8.03 3.26 6.90
N GLN A 65 -9.29 2.88 6.73
CA GLN A 65 -10.43 3.78 6.88
C GLN A 65 -11.29 3.47 8.10
N TYR A 66 -11.17 2.26 8.66
CA TYR A 66 -11.89 1.84 9.88
C TYR A 66 -13.40 2.06 9.77
N SER A 67 -13.99 1.81 8.60
CA SER A 67 -15.41 2.07 8.30
C SER A 67 -16.23 0.80 8.14
N ALA A 68 -15.68 -0.34 8.48
CA ALA A 68 -16.39 -1.62 8.40
C ALA A 68 -17.37 -1.79 9.56
N GLU A 69 -18.47 -2.49 9.32
CA GLU A 69 -19.43 -2.91 10.34
C GLU A 69 -19.20 -4.40 10.62
N ASP A 70 -18.98 -4.78 11.86
CA ASP A 70 -18.69 -6.18 12.25
C ASP A 70 -17.48 -6.79 11.50
N GLY A 71 -16.49 -5.96 11.17
CA GLY A 71 -15.38 -6.41 10.34
C GLY A 71 -15.76 -6.69 8.88
N HIS A 72 -16.99 -6.38 8.48
CA HIS A 72 -17.48 -6.56 7.13
C HIS A 72 -17.61 -5.24 6.41
N TYR A 73 -17.40 -5.25 5.10
CA TYR A 73 -17.56 -4.05 4.29
C TYR A 73 -19.01 -3.62 4.23
N THR A 74 -19.19 -2.32 4.23
CA THR A 74 -20.49 -1.73 3.92
C THR A 74 -20.84 -2.01 2.46
N LYS A 75 -22.13 -1.89 2.14
CA LYS A 75 -22.66 -2.15 0.79
C LYS A 75 -21.97 -1.39 -0.35
N TRP A 76 -21.31 -0.27 -0.04
CA TRP A 76 -20.59 0.53 -1.03
C TRP A 76 -19.26 -0.09 -1.45
N ILE A 77 -18.76 -1.02 -0.67
CA ILE A 77 -17.46 -1.64 -0.90
C ILE A 77 -17.62 -3.16 -1.10
N ALA A 78 -18.84 -3.60 -1.39
CA ALA A 78 -19.15 -5.03 -1.55
C ALA A 78 -18.23 -5.75 -2.57
N PRO A 79 -17.86 -5.16 -3.71
CA PRO A 79 -16.92 -5.84 -4.62
C PRO A 79 -15.52 -6.04 -4.03
N LEU A 80 -15.16 -5.23 -3.03
CA LEU A 80 -13.86 -5.33 -2.36
C LEU A 80 -13.93 -6.16 -1.08
N LYS A 81 -15.11 -6.64 -0.71
CA LYS A 81 -15.33 -7.37 0.54
C LYS A 81 -14.35 -8.54 0.72
N GLU A 82 -14.16 -9.33 -0.31
CA GLU A 82 -13.26 -10.49 -0.23
C GLU A 82 -11.81 -10.10 0.05
N VAL A 83 -11.37 -8.99 -0.53
CA VAL A 83 -10.01 -8.47 -0.32
C VAL A 83 -9.83 -7.95 1.09
N VAL A 84 -10.87 -7.39 1.65
CA VAL A 84 -10.82 -6.80 2.99
C VAL A 84 -11.09 -7.83 4.08
N ASP A 85 -11.91 -8.80 3.84
CA ASP A 85 -11.96 -9.97 4.73
C ASP A 85 -10.54 -10.54 4.87
N PHE A 86 -9.76 -10.50 3.78
CA PHE A 86 -8.33 -10.82 3.81
C PHE A 86 -7.53 -9.81 4.66
N ALA A 87 -7.67 -8.51 4.40
CA ALA A 87 -6.98 -7.48 5.16
C ALA A 87 -7.34 -7.54 6.64
N HIS A 88 -8.60 -7.86 6.97
CA HIS A 88 -9.05 -8.03 8.36
C HIS A 88 -8.48 -9.29 9.01
N SER A 89 -8.29 -10.36 8.25
CA SER A 89 -7.63 -11.54 8.80
C SER A 89 -6.16 -11.25 9.16
N GLN A 90 -5.55 -10.27 8.48
CA GLN A 90 -4.21 -9.77 8.79
C GLN A 90 -4.23 -8.79 9.97
N ALA A 91 -5.29 -7.98 10.06
CA ALA A 91 -5.41 -6.89 11.04
C ALA A 91 -5.94 -7.36 12.40
N SER A 92 -6.22 -8.64 12.57
CA SER A 92 -6.69 -9.18 13.85
C SER A 92 -5.65 -9.10 14.98
N THR A 93 -4.44 -8.72 14.66
CA THR A 93 -3.36 -8.56 15.61
C THR A 93 -3.00 -7.09 15.85
N VAL A 94 -3.95 -6.29 16.25
CA VAL A 94 -3.70 -4.94 16.80
C VAL A 94 -2.97 -3.97 15.85
N ALA A 95 -3.67 -2.97 15.41
CA ALA A 95 -3.07 -1.76 14.84
C ALA A 95 -3.09 -0.68 15.94
N PRO A 96 -2.11 -0.65 16.81
CA PRO A 96 -2.29 0.02 18.08
C PRO A 96 -2.17 1.54 18.04
N TRP A 97 -1.55 2.10 17.03
CA TRP A 97 -1.16 3.51 17.05
C TRP A 97 -2.12 4.46 16.34
N LEU A 98 -3.23 3.94 15.84
CA LEU A 98 -4.13 4.72 14.98
C LEU A 98 -5.46 5.09 15.63
N SER A 99 -5.73 4.66 16.84
CA SER A 99 -6.99 4.98 17.46
C SER A 99 -6.81 5.54 18.87
N ALA A 100 -7.62 6.51 19.22
CA ALA A 100 -7.73 7.00 20.59
C ALA A 100 -8.29 5.93 21.53
N GLY A 101 -9.03 4.94 20.99
CA GLY A 101 -9.46 3.76 21.70
C GLY A 101 -8.67 2.55 21.24
N ALA A 102 -7.76 2.07 22.06
CA ALA A 102 -6.82 1.02 21.70
C ALA A 102 -7.45 -0.37 21.53
N VAL A 103 -8.68 -0.55 21.97
CA VAL A 103 -9.38 -1.84 21.94
C VAL A 103 -10.82 -1.60 21.46
N ALA A 104 -11.22 -2.32 20.40
CA ALA A 104 -12.62 -2.38 20.01
C ALA A 104 -13.33 -3.38 20.92
N PRO A 105 -14.25 -2.94 21.78
CA PRO A 105 -14.95 -3.86 22.68
C PRO A 105 -15.97 -4.71 21.92
N LYS A 106 -16.40 -5.79 22.54
CA LYS A 106 -17.38 -6.72 21.93
C LYS A 106 -18.67 -6.03 21.51
N GLU A 107 -19.10 -5.04 22.29
CA GLU A 107 -20.32 -4.26 22.04
C GLU A 107 -20.21 -3.39 20.78
N GLN A 108 -18.98 -3.20 20.30
CA GLN A 108 -18.70 -2.48 19.05
C GLN A 108 -18.10 -3.46 18.00
N ASN A 109 -18.48 -4.73 18.10
CA ASN A 109 -18.10 -5.78 17.18
C ASN A 109 -16.60 -6.08 17.14
N GLY A 110 -15.90 -5.80 18.22
CA GLY A 110 -14.51 -6.18 18.39
C GLY A 110 -14.37 -7.59 18.95
N TRP A 111 -13.17 -8.17 18.87
CA TRP A 111 -12.85 -9.45 19.48
C TRP A 111 -11.59 -9.37 20.36
N PRO A 112 -11.64 -8.56 21.41
CA PRO A 112 -10.45 -8.30 22.23
C PRO A 112 -9.90 -9.54 22.95
N ASP A 113 -10.72 -10.59 23.10
CA ASP A 113 -10.31 -11.84 23.76
C ASP A 113 -9.60 -12.82 22.84
N ASN A 114 -9.53 -12.54 21.54
CA ASN A 114 -8.95 -13.49 20.56
C ASN A 114 -7.98 -12.81 19.59
N VAL A 115 -7.23 -11.85 20.09
CA VAL A 115 -6.16 -11.21 19.31
C VAL A 115 -4.95 -12.16 19.30
N LEU A 116 -4.39 -12.38 18.13
CA LEU A 116 -3.26 -13.30 17.93
C LEU A 116 -1.98 -12.53 17.60
N ALA A 117 -0.85 -12.99 18.13
CA ALA A 117 0.47 -12.41 17.86
C ALA A 117 1.55 -13.49 17.98
N PRO A 118 2.80 -13.22 17.56
CA PRO A 118 3.86 -14.20 17.78
C PRO A 118 4.09 -14.52 19.28
N SER A 119 3.89 -13.51 20.15
CA SER A 119 4.05 -13.65 21.60
C SER A 119 2.96 -12.88 22.33
N ALA A 120 2.69 -13.22 23.57
CA ALA A 120 1.61 -12.62 24.38
C ALA A 120 2.05 -11.27 24.98
N ILE A 121 2.49 -10.36 24.12
CA ILE A 121 3.01 -9.03 24.50
C ILE A 121 2.03 -7.97 23.99
N PRO A 122 1.33 -7.25 24.86
CA PRO A 122 0.49 -6.15 24.41
C PRO A 122 1.35 -4.96 23.97
N TRP A 123 0.84 -4.16 23.05
CA TRP A 123 1.56 -2.98 22.58
C TRP A 123 1.81 -1.96 23.70
N ASN A 124 0.80 -1.77 24.57
CA ASN A 124 0.92 -1.04 25.86
C ASN A 124 -0.21 -1.48 26.78
N GLU A 125 -0.31 -0.86 27.95
CA GLU A 125 -1.31 -1.20 28.97
C GLU A 125 -2.77 -0.98 28.56
N HIS A 126 -3.01 -0.18 27.50
CA HIS A 126 -4.36 0.12 27.00
C HIS A 126 -4.78 -0.79 25.84
N HIS A 127 -3.88 -1.66 25.35
CA HIS A 127 -4.18 -2.54 24.24
C HIS A 127 -4.51 -3.96 24.71
N ALA A 128 -5.31 -4.66 23.93
CA ALA A 128 -5.61 -6.06 24.22
C ALA A 128 -4.32 -6.87 24.32
N LYS A 129 -4.21 -7.71 25.33
CA LYS A 129 -3.09 -8.65 25.43
C LYS A 129 -3.35 -9.81 24.45
N PRO A 130 -2.51 -9.98 23.43
CA PRO A 130 -2.74 -11.04 22.48
C PRO A 130 -2.42 -12.44 23.08
N ARG A 131 -2.98 -13.45 22.47
CA ARG A 131 -2.58 -14.84 22.72
C ARG A 131 -1.43 -15.18 21.74
N ALA A 132 -0.39 -15.82 22.24
CA ALA A 132 0.69 -16.30 21.37
C ALA A 132 0.15 -17.39 20.42
N MET A 133 0.44 -17.26 19.14
CA MET A 133 0.03 -18.25 18.13
C MET A 133 0.71 -19.60 18.38
N THR A 134 -0.05 -20.66 18.30
CA THR A 134 0.48 -22.03 18.23
C THR A 134 0.97 -22.31 16.80
N LEU A 135 1.66 -23.44 16.59
CA LEU A 135 2.03 -23.87 15.24
C LEU A 135 0.78 -24.18 14.40
N GLU A 136 -0.29 -24.66 15.04
CA GLU A 136 -1.58 -24.88 14.40
C GLU A 136 -2.23 -23.58 13.92
N ASP A 137 -2.16 -22.53 14.75
CA ASP A 137 -2.65 -21.20 14.36
C ASP A 137 -1.88 -20.66 13.13
N ILE A 138 -0.58 -20.90 13.08
CA ILE A 138 0.26 -20.48 11.94
C ILE A 138 -0.16 -21.23 10.67
N GLU A 139 -0.40 -22.55 10.76
CA GLU A 139 -0.88 -23.31 9.60
C GLU A 139 -2.28 -22.86 9.16
N SER A 140 -3.16 -22.58 10.12
CA SER A 140 -4.49 -22.04 9.84
C SER A 140 -4.42 -20.67 9.16
N PHE A 141 -3.51 -19.81 9.62
CA PHE A 141 -3.24 -18.50 9.00
C PHE A 141 -2.81 -18.69 7.54
N LYS A 142 -1.84 -19.55 7.27
CA LYS A 142 -1.35 -19.79 5.90
C LYS A 142 -2.47 -20.27 4.98
N LYS A 143 -3.31 -21.20 5.47
CA LYS A 143 -4.47 -21.69 4.72
C LYS A 143 -5.44 -20.54 4.39
N SER A 144 -5.79 -19.75 5.41
CA SER A 144 -6.70 -18.60 5.23
C SER A 144 -6.12 -17.57 4.25
N TYR A 145 -4.79 -17.37 4.32
CA TYR A 145 -4.08 -16.48 3.42
C TYR A 145 -4.18 -16.95 1.97
N ALA A 146 -3.90 -18.25 1.75
CA ALA A 146 -4.02 -18.86 0.42
C ALA A 146 -5.44 -18.69 -0.16
N ASP A 147 -6.46 -18.92 0.68
CA ASP A 147 -7.85 -18.78 0.25
C ASP A 147 -8.19 -17.32 -0.08
N ALA A 148 -7.63 -16.37 0.67
CA ALA A 148 -7.81 -14.93 0.38
C ALA A 148 -7.15 -14.56 -0.96
N VAL A 149 -5.95 -15.07 -1.23
CA VAL A 149 -5.27 -14.83 -2.52
C VAL A 149 -6.11 -15.40 -3.67
N ARG A 150 -6.65 -16.61 -3.53
CA ARG A 150 -7.53 -17.21 -4.56
C ARG A 150 -8.77 -16.36 -4.81
N ARG A 151 -9.37 -15.78 -3.74
CA ARG A 151 -10.50 -14.88 -3.89
C ARG A 151 -10.10 -13.58 -4.59
N ALA A 152 -8.92 -13.03 -4.29
CA ALA A 152 -8.40 -11.85 -4.97
C ALA A 152 -8.18 -12.12 -6.47
N MET A 153 -7.63 -13.30 -6.80
CA MET A 153 -7.47 -13.73 -8.20
C MET A 153 -8.82 -13.81 -8.91
N LYS A 154 -9.81 -14.43 -8.24
CA LYS A 154 -11.17 -14.53 -8.79
C LYS A 154 -11.83 -13.16 -8.95
N ALA A 155 -11.48 -12.20 -8.10
CA ALA A 155 -11.98 -10.82 -8.19
C ALA A 155 -11.29 -10.01 -9.31
N GLY A 156 -10.22 -10.53 -9.92
CA GLY A 156 -9.57 -9.91 -11.08
C GLY A 156 -8.52 -8.86 -10.76
N PHE A 157 -7.89 -8.92 -9.59
CA PHE A 157 -6.83 -7.98 -9.24
C PHE A 157 -5.57 -8.20 -10.11
N ASP A 158 -4.87 -7.12 -10.43
CA ASP A 158 -3.69 -7.11 -11.30
C ASP A 158 -2.37 -7.34 -10.54
N ALA A 159 -2.40 -7.21 -9.21
CA ALA A 159 -1.23 -7.39 -8.35
C ALA A 159 -1.69 -7.76 -6.93
N ILE A 160 -0.80 -8.39 -6.16
CA ILE A 160 -1.02 -8.67 -4.74
C ILE A 160 0.08 -7.95 -3.94
N GLU A 161 -0.30 -7.28 -2.86
CA GLU A 161 0.66 -6.73 -1.90
C GLU A 161 0.50 -7.43 -0.55
N ILE A 162 1.56 -8.09 -0.09
CA ILE A 162 1.62 -8.70 1.24
C ILE A 162 1.95 -7.61 2.26
N HIS A 163 1.07 -7.41 3.23
CA HIS A 163 1.28 -6.41 4.27
C HIS A 163 2.08 -7.00 5.44
N ALA A 164 3.36 -6.61 5.55
CA ALA A 164 4.26 -7.04 6.62
C ALA A 164 4.86 -5.82 7.34
N ALA A 165 4.03 -4.81 7.60
CA ALA A 165 4.46 -3.52 8.14
C ALA A 165 3.57 -3.08 9.31
N HIS A 166 3.99 -2.02 10.00
CA HIS A 166 3.19 -1.21 10.95
C HIS A 166 2.67 -1.97 12.18
N GLY A 167 3.40 -3.00 12.63
CA GLY A 167 3.02 -3.76 13.83
C GLY A 167 1.93 -4.78 13.61
N TYR A 168 1.44 -4.97 12.36
CA TYR A 168 0.48 -6.02 12.05
C TYR A 168 1.16 -7.40 12.08
N LEU A 169 0.39 -8.47 11.90
CA LEU A 169 0.82 -9.83 12.23
C LEU A 169 2.19 -10.20 11.64
N LEU A 170 2.36 -10.11 10.32
CA LEU A 170 3.65 -10.49 9.70
C LEU A 170 4.80 -9.59 10.18
N CYS A 171 4.53 -8.29 10.36
CA CYS A 171 5.50 -7.35 10.91
C CYS A 171 5.93 -7.75 12.33
N SER A 172 4.96 -8.12 13.16
CA SER A 172 5.26 -8.48 14.56
C SER A 172 6.09 -9.77 14.66
N PHE A 173 6.04 -10.66 13.66
CA PHE A 173 6.94 -11.82 13.61
C PHE A 173 8.38 -11.42 13.32
N LEU A 174 8.61 -10.36 12.53
CA LEU A 174 9.96 -9.94 12.14
C LEU A 174 10.78 -9.40 13.31
N SER A 175 10.14 -8.71 14.25
CA SER A 175 10.85 -7.95 15.28
C SER A 175 11.10 -8.75 16.56
N PRO A 176 12.31 -8.67 17.12
CA PRO A 176 12.57 -9.26 18.44
C PRO A 176 11.81 -8.54 19.57
N THR A 177 11.35 -7.30 19.39
CA THR A 177 10.57 -6.58 20.42
C THR A 177 9.19 -7.23 20.63
N SER A 178 8.58 -7.75 19.58
CA SER A 178 7.23 -8.35 19.62
C SER A 178 7.25 -9.88 19.48
N ASN A 179 8.36 -10.46 19.01
CA ASN A 179 8.50 -11.90 18.77
C ASN A 179 9.56 -12.50 19.72
N GLN A 180 9.13 -13.07 20.82
CA GLN A 180 9.98 -13.75 21.80
C GLN A 180 9.79 -15.26 21.76
N ARG A 181 9.42 -15.82 20.59
CA ARG A 181 9.26 -17.27 20.40
C ARG A 181 10.63 -17.96 20.44
N THR A 182 10.59 -19.22 20.89
CA THR A 182 11.79 -20.08 20.95
C THR A 182 11.71 -21.27 19.98
N ASP A 183 10.66 -21.29 19.14
CA ASP A 183 10.50 -22.30 18.09
C ASP A 183 11.05 -21.80 16.74
N LYS A 184 10.77 -22.56 15.68
CA LYS A 184 11.27 -22.23 14.32
C LYS A 184 10.78 -20.90 13.75
N TYR A 185 9.90 -20.15 14.45
CA TYR A 185 9.39 -18.87 14.02
C TYR A 185 9.90 -17.72 14.89
N GLY A 186 10.90 -17.94 15.75
CA GLY A 186 11.44 -16.88 16.63
C GLY A 186 12.93 -17.05 16.92
N GLY A 187 13.52 -16.03 17.55
CA GLY A 187 14.94 -15.98 17.85
C GLY A 187 15.76 -15.40 16.72
N SER A 188 16.37 -16.25 15.90
CA SER A 188 17.26 -15.79 14.82
C SER A 188 16.54 -15.03 13.71
N PHE A 189 17.27 -14.24 12.94
CA PHE A 189 16.74 -13.52 11.77
C PHE A 189 16.00 -14.50 10.85
N GLU A 190 16.59 -15.65 10.54
CA GLU A 190 16.00 -16.66 9.65
C GLU A 190 14.64 -17.16 10.18
N ASN A 191 14.56 -17.36 11.49
CA ASN A 191 13.32 -17.83 12.12
C ASN A 191 12.25 -16.73 12.14
N ARG A 192 12.64 -15.50 12.49
CA ARG A 192 11.70 -14.38 12.55
C ARG A 192 11.14 -14.00 11.17
N THR A 193 11.93 -14.15 10.11
CA THR A 193 11.48 -13.87 8.74
C THR A 193 10.71 -15.04 8.12
N ARG A 194 10.79 -16.23 8.68
CA ARG A 194 10.25 -17.48 8.12
C ARG A 194 8.78 -17.37 7.70
N LEU A 195 7.92 -16.85 8.58
CA LEU A 195 6.48 -16.77 8.27
C LEU A 195 6.21 -15.87 7.07
N LEU A 196 6.88 -14.73 6.97
CA LEU A 196 6.76 -13.84 5.81
C LEU A 196 7.25 -14.54 4.55
N LEU A 197 8.39 -15.21 4.61
CA LEU A 197 8.97 -15.87 3.43
C LEU A 197 8.08 -17.06 2.97
N GLU A 198 7.55 -17.85 3.91
CA GLU A 198 6.58 -18.90 3.59
C GLU A 198 5.30 -18.31 2.96
N THR A 199 4.88 -17.12 3.42
CA THR A 199 3.73 -16.44 2.84
C THR A 199 4.02 -15.95 1.42
N VAL A 200 5.22 -15.42 1.16
CA VAL A 200 5.66 -15.02 -0.19
C VAL A 200 5.64 -16.22 -1.13
N ASP A 201 6.25 -17.32 -0.72
CA ASP A 201 6.30 -18.55 -1.52
C ASP A 201 4.87 -19.05 -1.82
N LEU A 202 4.01 -19.08 -0.80
CA LEU A 202 2.61 -19.47 -0.92
C LEU A 202 1.84 -18.61 -1.93
N VAL A 203 2.02 -17.30 -1.89
CA VAL A 203 1.36 -16.38 -2.82
C VAL A 203 1.90 -16.61 -4.23
N ARG A 204 3.23 -16.73 -4.36
CA ARG A 204 3.88 -16.94 -5.66
C ARG A 204 3.39 -18.23 -6.35
N GLU A 205 3.12 -19.29 -5.57
CA GLU A 205 2.55 -20.54 -6.09
C GLU A 205 1.13 -20.41 -6.62
N ILE A 206 0.36 -19.44 -6.12
CA ILE A 206 -1.06 -19.29 -6.46
C ILE A 206 -1.26 -18.32 -7.63
N ILE A 207 -0.51 -17.22 -7.68
CA ILE A 207 -0.72 -16.19 -8.69
C ILE A 207 0.05 -16.50 -9.99
N PRO A 208 -0.44 -16.05 -11.16
CA PRO A 208 0.27 -16.28 -12.41
C PRO A 208 1.70 -15.71 -12.40
N GLU A 209 2.60 -16.33 -13.12
CA GLU A 209 3.98 -15.85 -13.26
C GLU A 209 4.03 -14.40 -13.79
N THR A 210 3.07 -14.02 -14.62
CA THR A 210 2.99 -12.66 -15.19
C THR A 210 2.48 -11.61 -14.21
N MET A 211 1.90 -12.04 -13.08
CA MET A 211 1.35 -11.11 -12.08
C MET A 211 2.45 -10.64 -11.12
N PRO A 212 2.62 -9.32 -10.92
CA PRO A 212 3.60 -8.85 -9.95
C PRO A 212 3.14 -9.09 -8.51
N LEU A 213 4.13 -9.36 -7.65
CA LEU A 213 3.95 -9.54 -6.20
C LEU A 213 4.71 -8.43 -5.48
N PHE A 214 4.01 -7.73 -4.60
CA PHE A 214 4.57 -6.66 -3.78
C PHE A 214 4.63 -7.10 -2.31
N VAL A 215 5.58 -6.53 -1.56
CA VAL A 215 5.65 -6.75 -0.11
C VAL A 215 5.88 -5.39 0.56
N ARG A 216 5.02 -5.04 1.51
CA ARG A 216 5.19 -3.84 2.32
C ARG A 216 5.79 -4.21 3.66
N VAL A 217 6.88 -3.52 4.06
CA VAL A 217 7.57 -3.77 5.33
C VAL A 217 7.79 -2.47 6.11
N SER A 218 7.97 -2.60 7.43
CA SER A 218 8.54 -1.52 8.24
C SER A 218 10.06 -1.65 8.21
N GLY A 219 10.75 -0.70 7.60
CA GLY A 219 12.18 -0.73 7.38
C GLY A 219 13.04 -0.54 8.64
N THR A 220 12.44 0.04 9.69
CA THR A 220 13.03 0.15 11.03
C THR A 220 11.93 0.38 12.04
N GLU A 221 12.22 0.16 13.31
CA GLU A 221 11.30 0.43 14.42
C GLU A 221 11.50 1.80 15.08
N TRP A 222 12.52 2.56 14.68
CA TRP A 222 12.88 3.85 15.30
C TRP A 222 13.13 3.70 16.81
N LEU A 223 13.88 2.65 17.19
CA LEU A 223 14.20 2.35 18.59
C LEU A 223 15.71 2.47 18.87
N GLU A 224 16.49 2.91 17.89
CA GLU A 224 17.94 2.97 17.95
C GLU A 224 18.44 3.88 19.07
N GLU A 225 17.62 4.87 19.47
CA GLU A 225 17.95 5.83 20.54
C GLU A 225 17.37 5.42 21.90
N VAL A 226 16.71 4.27 22.02
CA VAL A 226 16.04 3.82 23.25
C VAL A 226 16.96 2.84 24.01
N GLU A 227 17.73 3.38 24.98
CA GLU A 227 18.80 2.66 25.69
C GLU A 227 18.37 1.32 26.30
N GLU A 228 17.16 1.20 26.78
CA GLU A 228 16.67 -0.02 27.43
C GLU A 228 16.28 -1.12 26.42
N ILE A 229 16.20 -0.82 25.13
CA ILE A 229 15.87 -1.81 24.10
C ILE A 229 17.16 -2.22 23.39
N LYS A 230 17.61 -3.43 23.66
CA LYS A 230 18.89 -3.92 23.14
C LYS A 230 18.81 -4.50 21.73
N GLU A 231 17.64 -4.97 21.33
CA GLU A 231 17.45 -5.56 20.01
C GLU A 231 16.11 -5.11 19.46
N SER A 232 16.11 -4.67 18.20
CA SER A 232 14.90 -4.26 17.46
C SER A 232 15.08 -4.64 15.99
N TRP A 233 14.03 -4.45 15.19
CA TRP A 233 14.14 -4.59 13.74
C TRP A 233 14.79 -3.34 13.16
N THR A 234 15.88 -3.53 12.41
CA THR A 234 16.72 -2.42 11.90
C THR A 234 16.72 -2.33 10.39
N SER A 235 17.24 -1.23 9.88
CA SER A 235 17.44 -1.00 8.45
C SER A 235 18.34 -2.05 7.81
N GLU A 236 19.38 -2.50 8.50
CA GLU A 236 20.31 -3.54 8.02
C GLU A 236 19.57 -4.86 7.82
N GLN A 237 18.71 -5.23 8.78
CA GLN A 237 17.88 -6.45 8.66
C GLN A 237 16.88 -6.31 7.49
N THR A 238 16.37 -5.11 7.25
CA THR A 238 15.48 -4.83 6.11
C THR A 238 16.23 -5.01 4.79
N VAL A 239 17.50 -4.58 4.72
CA VAL A 239 18.33 -4.79 3.53
C VAL A 239 18.55 -6.29 3.28
N GLU A 240 18.86 -7.07 4.33
CA GLU A 240 19.03 -8.53 4.18
C GLU A 240 17.74 -9.21 3.75
N LEU A 241 16.61 -8.81 4.36
CA LEU A 241 15.29 -9.31 3.94
C LEU A 241 15.02 -8.95 2.47
N GLY A 242 15.33 -7.73 2.05
CA GLY A 242 15.14 -7.28 0.66
C GLY A 242 15.86 -8.15 -0.35
N LYS A 243 17.11 -8.56 -0.06
CA LYS A 243 17.88 -9.47 -0.91
C LYS A 243 17.14 -10.81 -1.08
N ILE A 244 16.64 -11.36 0.03
CA ILE A 244 15.93 -12.65 0.04
C ILE A 244 14.59 -12.54 -0.72
N LEU A 245 13.85 -11.42 -0.53
CA LEU A 245 12.58 -11.19 -1.21
C LEU A 245 12.77 -11.08 -2.74
N ALA A 246 13.82 -10.38 -3.18
CA ALA A 246 14.16 -10.27 -4.60
C ALA A 246 14.43 -11.65 -5.22
N GLU A 247 15.15 -12.52 -4.51
CA GLU A 247 15.44 -13.89 -4.98
C GLU A 247 14.19 -14.78 -4.99
N ARG A 248 13.17 -14.44 -4.20
CA ARG A 248 11.90 -15.20 -4.14
C ARG A 248 10.82 -14.65 -5.08
N GLY A 249 11.20 -13.75 -6.00
CA GLY A 249 10.30 -13.25 -7.03
C GLY A 249 9.33 -12.18 -6.54
N VAL A 250 9.70 -11.42 -5.51
CA VAL A 250 9.00 -10.18 -5.16
C VAL A 250 9.44 -9.12 -6.16
N ASP A 251 8.48 -8.42 -6.73
CA ASP A 251 8.74 -7.47 -7.82
C ASP A 251 8.84 -6.02 -7.33
N LEU A 252 8.19 -5.72 -6.19
CA LEU A 252 8.26 -4.40 -5.58
C LEU A 252 8.24 -4.52 -4.06
N MET A 253 9.18 -3.85 -3.40
CA MET A 253 9.18 -3.73 -1.94
C MET A 253 8.81 -2.29 -1.55
N ASP A 254 7.72 -2.15 -0.81
CA ASP A 254 7.24 -0.87 -0.27
C ASP A 254 7.76 -0.72 1.16
N VAL A 255 8.72 0.19 1.36
CA VAL A 255 9.41 0.33 2.65
C VAL A 255 8.85 1.52 3.43
N SER A 256 8.05 1.20 4.44
CA SER A 256 7.53 2.15 5.41
C SER A 256 8.34 2.04 6.71
N SER A 257 7.76 2.31 7.90
CA SER A 257 8.49 2.18 9.16
C SER A 257 7.58 2.12 10.38
N GLY A 258 8.12 1.59 11.48
CA GLY A 258 7.47 1.62 12.78
C GLY A 258 6.31 0.64 12.94
N GLY A 259 5.62 0.78 14.08
CA GLY A 259 4.37 0.10 14.39
C GLY A 259 4.45 -0.91 15.55
N ASN A 260 5.58 -1.54 15.79
CA ASN A 260 5.70 -2.63 16.77
C ASN A 260 5.83 -2.18 18.23
N HIS A 261 6.29 -0.95 18.48
CA HIS A 261 6.65 -0.57 19.86
C HIS A 261 6.21 0.86 20.19
N PRO A 262 5.66 1.10 21.41
CA PRO A 262 5.18 2.43 21.78
C PRO A 262 6.27 3.48 21.96
N LYS A 263 7.51 3.08 22.20
CA LYS A 263 8.65 3.99 22.37
C LYS A 263 9.34 4.38 21.06
N GLN A 264 8.75 4.06 19.92
CA GLN A 264 9.30 4.45 18.61
C GLN A 264 9.29 5.97 18.43
N HIS A 265 10.37 6.51 17.89
CA HIS A 265 10.52 7.96 17.68
C HIS A 265 10.83 8.30 16.22
N PRO A 266 9.84 8.21 15.32
CA PRO A 266 10.08 8.56 13.91
C PRO A 266 10.31 10.07 13.73
N HIS A 267 11.36 10.43 13.04
CA HIS A 267 11.69 11.82 12.72
C HIS A 267 10.98 12.24 11.42
N ALA A 268 9.70 12.55 11.54
CA ALA A 268 8.84 12.83 10.38
C ALA A 268 9.26 14.13 9.65
N ALA A 269 9.56 13.98 8.36
CA ALA A 269 9.93 15.07 7.45
C ALA A 269 9.51 14.65 6.02
N PRO A 270 9.49 15.56 5.04
CA PRO A 270 9.19 15.15 3.68
C PRO A 270 10.17 14.08 3.17
N GLY A 271 9.64 12.92 2.77
CA GLY A 271 10.43 11.81 2.28
C GLY A 271 11.25 11.05 3.33
N TYR A 272 10.95 11.20 4.62
CA TYR A 272 11.79 10.68 5.73
C TYR A 272 12.06 9.18 5.69
N GLN A 273 11.23 8.40 5.03
CA GLN A 273 11.44 6.95 4.91
C GLN A 273 12.25 6.55 3.66
N ALA A 274 12.46 7.48 2.72
CA ALA A 274 13.18 7.19 1.49
C ALA A 274 14.61 6.65 1.70
N PRO A 275 15.37 7.09 2.72
CA PRO A 275 16.69 6.48 2.98
C PRO A 275 16.64 4.99 3.24
N LEU A 276 15.56 4.49 3.89
CA LEU A 276 15.37 3.05 4.14
C LEU A 276 15.21 2.28 2.81
N SER A 277 14.40 2.82 1.90
CA SER A 277 14.20 2.24 0.57
C SER A 277 15.47 2.28 -0.26
N LYS A 278 16.20 3.39 -0.20
CA LYS A 278 17.47 3.54 -0.93
C LYS A 278 18.54 2.55 -0.45
N ALA A 279 18.57 2.26 0.86
CA ALA A 279 19.49 1.25 1.42
C ALA A 279 19.20 -0.13 0.82
N VAL A 280 17.94 -0.50 0.68
CA VAL A 280 17.55 -1.75 0.01
C VAL A 280 17.92 -1.68 -1.47
N LYS A 281 17.58 -0.60 -2.15
CA LYS A 281 17.88 -0.42 -3.59
C LYS A 281 19.37 -0.59 -3.89
N UNK A 282 20.01 -0.13 -3.06
CA UNK A 282 21.37 -0.20 -3.13
C UNK A 282 21.85 -1.56 -3.11
N ALA A 283 21.21 -2.38 -2.43
CA ALA A 283 21.62 -3.79 -2.28
C ALA A 283 21.06 -4.74 -3.35
N VAL A 284 19.85 -4.48 -3.82
CA VAL A 284 19.15 -5.38 -4.75
C VAL A 284 19.26 -4.96 -6.23
N GLY A 285 19.62 -3.72 -6.49
CA GLY A 285 19.74 -3.19 -7.87
C GLY A 285 18.39 -3.27 -8.60
N ASP A 286 18.41 -3.73 -9.83
CA ASP A 286 17.23 -3.84 -10.69
C ASP A 286 16.47 -5.16 -10.54
N LYS A 287 16.90 -6.00 -9.59
CA LYS A 287 16.18 -7.27 -9.32
C LYS A 287 14.79 -7.06 -8.71
N MET A 288 14.57 -5.92 -8.05
CA MET A 288 13.31 -5.60 -7.39
C MET A 288 13.11 -4.09 -7.41
N ALA A 289 11.90 -3.64 -7.71
CA ALA A 289 11.54 -2.22 -7.62
C ALA A 289 11.39 -1.80 -6.15
N LEU A 290 11.69 -0.55 -5.85
CA LEU A 290 11.55 0.02 -4.50
C LEU A 290 10.66 1.25 -4.52
N SER A 291 9.76 1.36 -3.54
CA SER A 291 8.93 2.55 -3.40
C SER A 291 9.51 3.55 -2.40
N ALA A 292 9.09 4.80 -2.52
CA ALA A 292 9.21 5.80 -1.45
C ALA A 292 7.82 6.14 -0.93
N VAL A 293 7.68 6.17 0.39
CA VAL A 293 6.47 6.60 1.08
C VAL A 293 6.88 7.49 2.28
N GLY A 294 6.00 8.37 2.71
CA GLY A 294 6.21 9.18 3.91
C GLY A 294 6.32 10.68 3.62
N SER A 295 5.23 11.40 3.85
CA SER A 295 5.17 12.87 3.73
C SER A 295 5.66 13.42 2.38
N ILE A 296 5.36 12.72 1.29
CA ILE A 296 5.66 13.18 -0.07
C ILE A 296 4.46 14.01 -0.53
N HIS A 297 4.63 15.34 -0.57
CA HIS A 297 3.53 16.27 -0.77
C HIS A 297 3.62 17.03 -2.11
N THR A 298 4.73 16.92 -2.84
CA THR A 298 4.96 17.68 -4.07
C THR A 298 5.44 16.77 -5.20
N GLY A 299 5.10 17.12 -6.43
CA GLY A 299 5.60 16.43 -7.62
C GLY A 299 7.11 16.56 -7.76
N LYS A 300 7.67 17.68 -7.33
CA LYS A 300 9.13 17.90 -7.37
C LYS A 300 9.85 16.88 -6.50
N LEU A 301 9.48 16.78 -5.20
CA LEU A 301 10.08 15.79 -4.30
C LEU A 301 9.86 14.36 -4.81
N ALA A 302 8.65 14.08 -5.29
CA ALA A 302 8.32 12.76 -5.85
C ALA A 302 9.26 12.39 -7.01
N ASN A 303 9.48 13.32 -7.95
CA ASN A 303 10.38 13.07 -9.08
C ASN A 303 11.85 13.00 -8.66
N GLU A 304 12.28 13.85 -7.72
CA GLU A 304 13.66 13.82 -7.17
C GLU A 304 13.99 12.45 -6.61
N LEU A 305 13.11 11.87 -5.79
CA LEU A 305 13.31 10.55 -5.19
C LEU A 305 13.46 9.44 -6.26
N LEU A 306 12.73 9.56 -7.37
CA LEU A 306 12.87 8.61 -8.49
C LEU A 306 14.20 8.82 -9.23
N GLU A 307 14.60 10.07 -9.47
CA GLU A 307 15.90 10.36 -10.11
C GLU A 307 17.07 9.87 -9.25
N GLU A 308 16.89 9.82 -7.93
CA GLU A 308 17.86 9.29 -6.98
C GLU A 308 17.88 7.75 -6.93
N GLY A 309 17.10 7.06 -7.79
CA GLY A 309 17.18 5.62 -8.00
C GLY A 309 15.98 4.80 -7.55
N LEU A 310 15.00 5.41 -6.88
CA LEU A 310 13.77 4.69 -6.52
C LEU A 310 12.87 4.53 -7.75
N ASP A 311 11.87 3.65 -7.64
CA ASP A 311 11.07 3.24 -8.80
C ASP A 311 9.62 3.70 -8.74
N VAL A 312 9.04 3.83 -7.54
CA VAL A 312 7.62 4.11 -7.32
C VAL A 312 7.46 5.10 -6.16
N ILE A 313 6.45 5.95 -6.25
CA ILE A 313 6.06 6.89 -5.19
C ILE A 313 4.69 6.47 -4.64
N MET A 314 4.65 6.21 -3.35
CA MET A 314 3.43 5.85 -2.62
C MET A 314 2.88 7.09 -1.91
N VAL A 315 1.67 7.51 -2.24
CA VAL A 315 1.04 8.70 -1.66
C VAL A 315 -0.26 8.28 -0.97
N GLY A 316 -0.39 8.58 0.30
CA GLY A 316 -1.59 8.21 1.09
C GLY A 316 -2.50 9.41 1.35
N ARG A 317 -2.33 10.02 2.53
CA ARG A 317 -3.22 11.09 3.05
C ARG A 317 -3.44 12.25 2.09
N LEU A 318 -2.46 12.55 1.24
CA LEU A 318 -2.62 13.62 0.25
C LEU A 318 -3.75 13.28 -0.76
N PHE A 319 -3.87 12.02 -1.18
CA PHE A 319 -4.98 11.57 -2.03
C PHE A 319 -6.34 11.70 -1.33
N GLN A 320 -6.39 11.48 -0.01
CA GLN A 320 -7.64 11.67 0.75
C GLN A 320 -8.06 13.14 0.76
N LYS A 321 -7.09 14.06 0.82
CA LYS A 321 -7.34 15.52 0.79
C LYS A 321 -7.61 16.02 -0.63
N ASN A 322 -6.91 15.47 -1.61
CA ASN A 322 -6.98 15.89 -3.01
C ASN A 322 -6.94 14.66 -3.93
N PRO A 323 -8.08 14.15 -4.37
CA PRO A 323 -8.10 13.04 -5.34
C PRO A 323 -7.40 13.38 -6.66
N GLY A 324 -7.20 14.66 -6.97
CA GLY A 324 -6.49 15.14 -8.14
C GLY A 324 -4.97 15.27 -7.99
N VAL A 325 -4.34 14.60 -7.02
CA VAL A 325 -2.88 14.67 -6.74
C VAL A 325 -2.04 14.50 -8.01
N VAL A 326 -2.42 13.55 -8.88
CA VAL A 326 -1.66 13.28 -10.13
C VAL A 326 -1.61 14.54 -11.00
N PHE A 327 -2.76 15.24 -11.13
CA PHE A 327 -2.82 16.49 -11.89
C PHE A 327 -2.00 17.59 -11.23
N SER A 328 -2.06 17.71 -9.90
CA SER A 328 -1.25 18.69 -9.15
C SER A 328 0.25 18.45 -9.35
N PHE A 329 0.69 17.20 -9.29
CA PHE A 329 2.09 16.85 -9.52
C PHE A 329 2.52 17.12 -10.97
N ALA A 330 1.63 16.84 -11.93
CA ALA A 330 1.88 17.10 -13.35
C ALA A 330 2.07 18.61 -13.59
N GLU A 331 1.17 19.43 -13.03
CA GLU A 331 1.22 20.90 -13.13
C GLU A 331 2.54 21.44 -12.56
N GLU A 332 2.94 20.98 -11.36
CA GLU A 332 4.23 21.38 -10.75
C GLU A 332 5.44 21.07 -11.63
N LEU A 333 5.36 19.97 -12.40
CA LEU A 333 6.46 19.47 -13.22
C LEU A 333 6.36 19.93 -14.69
N GLY A 334 5.33 20.70 -15.04
CA GLY A 334 5.10 21.18 -16.41
C GLY A 334 4.80 20.03 -17.38
N VAL A 335 4.02 19.03 -16.94
CA VAL A 335 3.64 17.87 -17.75
C VAL A 335 2.17 17.97 -18.10
N GLU A 336 1.81 17.82 -19.37
CA GLU A 336 0.43 17.65 -19.79
C GLU A 336 -0.04 16.22 -19.51
N VAL A 337 -1.17 16.07 -18.84
CA VAL A 337 -1.81 14.78 -18.60
C VAL A 337 -3.22 14.79 -19.22
N ASN A 338 -3.59 13.67 -19.82
CA ASN A 338 -4.91 13.54 -20.43
C ASN A 338 -5.98 13.38 -19.36
N MET A 339 -7.02 14.19 -19.48
CA MET A 339 -8.22 14.04 -18.66
C MET A 339 -9.06 12.86 -19.17
N PRO A 340 -9.82 12.19 -18.30
CA PRO A 340 -10.82 11.21 -18.76
C PRO A 340 -11.74 11.82 -19.81
N ASN A 341 -12.10 11.05 -20.82
CA ASN A 341 -12.95 11.52 -21.93
C ASN A 341 -14.27 12.12 -21.44
N GLN A 342 -14.82 11.59 -20.35
CA GLN A 342 -16.08 12.07 -19.78
C GLN A 342 -15.96 13.51 -19.25
N ILE A 343 -14.76 13.93 -18.87
CA ILE A 343 -14.50 15.29 -18.37
C ILE A 343 -13.95 16.16 -19.49
N SER A 344 -13.12 15.61 -20.37
CA SER A 344 -12.47 16.36 -21.46
C SER A 344 -13.47 16.90 -22.48
N THR A 345 -14.55 16.15 -22.76
CA THR A 345 -15.61 16.58 -23.68
C THR A 345 -16.43 17.76 -23.14
N LEU A 346 -16.56 17.86 -21.84
CA LEU A 346 -17.28 18.98 -21.20
C LEU A 346 -16.44 20.28 -21.18
N THR A 347 -15.16 20.19 -21.47
CA THR A 347 -14.24 21.31 -21.32
C THR A 347 -13.83 21.95 -22.64
N LEU A 348 -14.19 21.36 -23.78
CA LEU A 348 -13.80 21.86 -25.09
C LEU A 348 -14.50 23.19 -25.48
N GLU A 349 -15.64 23.52 -24.89
CA GLU A 349 -16.43 24.70 -25.25
C GLU A 349 -16.95 25.52 -24.07
N ALA A 350 -16.74 25.10 -22.88
CA ALA A 350 -17.23 25.81 -21.71
C ALA A 350 -16.08 26.27 -20.81
N UNK A 351 -15.93 27.14 -20.57
CA UNK A 351 -15.09 27.78 -19.85
C UNK A 351 -14.94 27.45 -18.50
N TRP A 352 -15.27 26.49 -18.23
CA TRP A 352 -15.20 26.09 -16.82
C TRP A 352 -13.85 25.47 -16.42
N GLY A 353 -12.86 25.57 -17.28
CA GLY A 353 -11.48 25.52 -16.88
C GLY A 353 -10.89 24.20 -16.37
N TRP A 354 -11.48 23.06 -16.67
CA TRP A 354 -10.96 21.75 -16.23
C TRP A 354 -10.25 20.98 -17.35
N SER A 355 -9.96 21.65 -18.46
CA SER A 355 -9.19 21.08 -19.56
C SER A 355 -7.69 21.30 -19.38
N LYS A 356 -6.89 20.76 -20.29
CA LYS A 356 -5.45 21.03 -20.43
C LYS A 356 -5.09 22.53 -20.28
N ARG A 357 -5.99 23.42 -20.66
CA ARG A 357 -5.79 24.87 -20.63
C ARG A 357 -6.45 25.53 -19.43
N GLY A 358 -7.15 24.78 -18.60
CA GLY A 358 -8.02 25.35 -17.56
C GLY A 358 -7.30 26.24 -16.56
N ALA A 359 -6.16 25.80 -16.07
CA ALA A 359 -5.40 26.55 -15.08
C ALA A 359 -4.82 27.84 -15.67
N SER A 360 -4.28 27.80 -16.89
CA SER A 360 -3.71 28.98 -17.54
C SER A 360 -4.80 29.95 -18.01
N GLN A 361 -5.92 29.42 -18.51
CA GLN A 361 -7.06 30.26 -18.92
C GLN A 361 -7.76 30.91 -17.72
N MET A 362 -7.90 30.18 -16.61
CA MET A 362 -8.47 30.72 -15.38
C MET A 362 -7.58 31.86 -14.84
N LYS A 363 -6.27 31.68 -14.86
CA LYS A 363 -5.34 32.73 -14.46
C LYS A 363 -5.47 33.96 -15.36
N THR A 364 -5.52 33.76 -16.68
CA THR A 364 -5.68 34.85 -17.66
C THR A 364 -6.99 35.59 -17.45
N LEU A 365 -8.09 34.86 -17.16
CA LEU A 365 -9.40 35.48 -16.90
C LEU A 365 -9.42 36.24 -15.57
N LEU A 366 -8.76 35.71 -14.56
CA LEU A 366 -8.63 36.40 -13.28
C LEU A 366 -7.77 37.66 -13.40
N ASP A 367 -6.66 37.58 -14.14
CA ASP A 367 -5.75 38.72 -14.40
C ASP A 367 -6.42 39.78 -15.28
N ALA A 368 -7.36 39.40 -16.14
CA ALA A 368 -8.08 40.31 -17.02
C ALA A 368 -9.25 41.06 -16.33
N ASN A 369 -9.67 40.56 -15.14
CA ASN A 369 -10.74 41.18 -14.36
C ASN A 369 -10.23 41.97 -13.14
N LEU A 370 -8.91 42.18 -13.01
CA LEU A 370 -8.26 43.01 -12.04
C LEU A 370 -7.72 44.29 -12.74
#